data_f8ab8261c2e6c563ae29da4099614853
#
_entry.id   f8ab8261c2e6c563ae29da4099614853
#
_cell.length_a   1.000
_cell.length_b   1.000
_cell.length_c   1.000
_cell.angle_alpha   90.00
_cell.angle_beta   90.00
_cell.angle_gamma   90.00
#
_symmetry.space_group_name_H-M   'P 1'
#
loop_
_entity.id
_entity.type
_entity.pdbx_description
1 polymer ?
#
loop_
_entity_poly.entity_id
_entity_poly.type
_entity_poly.pdbx_seq_one_letter_code
_entity_poly.pdbx_strand_id
1 'polypeptide(L)'
;MHRVTCRDHGVVAARVPWARHGSWFTRDFEDTVGWLATATSKSAVCELMRVGWRTVGGVVTRLQAEIDSQVDRFAGLRRIGIDEISYKRGHKYLTIVVDHDTGNLLWAAVGRDKATLDKFFVLLGSERCAEITHTSADAAPWIAKSIIEHCPQAVRCADPFHVVAWATNALDELRRQAWNEARRDARTEPKPKRGRPAGDAPPRPATERAQSLKGARYALWKNPENLTVHQQAKLAWVAKTDPRLHRGYLLKEGLRFVFQIKGDAGKQALDRWLAWAQRCRIPAFVKLGRKIRRHRAEIDAALEHRLSNALIESTNTKIRVITRIAYGFKSPEALIALAMLSLGGHRPDLPGRTIAA
;
A
#
# COMPACT_ATOMS: atom_id res chain seq x y z
N MET A 1 -13.12 39.68 12.60
CA MET A 1 -13.61 39.39 13.98
C MET A 1 -13.25 40.53 14.89
N HIS A 2 -14.18 40.96 15.76
CA HIS A 2 -13.90 41.95 16.77
C HIS A 2 -12.91 41.41 17.78
N ARG A 3 -11.86 42.17 18.07
CA ARG A 3 -10.95 41.91 19.16
C ARG A 3 -11.49 42.58 20.43
N VAL A 4 -11.54 41.87 21.51
CA VAL A 4 -11.95 42.35 22.82
C VAL A 4 -10.76 42.28 23.77
N THR A 5 -10.63 43.29 24.62
CA THR A 5 -9.60 43.28 25.66
C THR A 5 -10.18 42.61 26.90
N CYS A 6 -9.64 41.44 27.26
CA CYS A 6 -9.97 40.74 28.50
C CYS A 6 -8.94 41.11 29.57
N ARG A 7 -9.38 41.30 30.81
CA ARG A 7 -8.48 41.61 31.92
C ARG A 7 -7.49 40.47 32.21
N ASP A 8 -7.97 39.24 32.06
CA ASP A 8 -7.17 38.02 32.38
C ASP A 8 -6.37 37.49 31.22
N HIS A 9 -6.84 37.68 29.96
CA HIS A 9 -6.27 37.08 28.77
C HIS A 9 -5.72 38.09 27.74
N GLY A 10 -5.73 39.39 28.06
CA GLY A 10 -5.30 40.44 27.12
C GLY A 10 -6.25 40.59 25.94
N VAL A 11 -5.71 40.91 24.77
CA VAL A 11 -6.52 41.08 23.54
C VAL A 11 -6.86 39.73 22.94
N VAL A 12 -8.12 39.35 22.98
CA VAL A 12 -8.63 38.09 22.41
C VAL A 12 -9.64 38.34 21.30
N ALA A 13 -9.73 37.41 20.35
CA ALA A 13 -10.78 37.45 19.34
C ALA A 13 -12.05 36.79 19.88
N ALA A 14 -13.20 37.47 19.78
CA ALA A 14 -14.48 36.91 20.17
C ALA A 14 -14.83 35.66 19.35
N ARG A 15 -15.36 34.62 19.99
CA ARG A 15 -15.97 33.49 19.28
C ARG A 15 -17.31 33.91 18.70
N VAL A 16 -17.52 33.60 17.41
CA VAL A 16 -18.76 33.88 16.69
C VAL A 16 -19.28 32.61 16.05
N PRO A 17 -20.60 32.39 15.97
CA PRO A 17 -21.15 31.14 15.46
C PRO A 17 -20.91 30.93 13.96
N TRP A 18 -20.81 32.01 13.18
CA TRP A 18 -20.67 31.96 11.70
C TRP A 18 -19.23 31.85 11.21
N ALA A 19 -18.22 31.86 12.08
CA ALA A 19 -16.82 31.70 11.65
C ALA A 19 -16.03 30.84 12.65
N ARG A 20 -15.07 30.09 12.14
CA ARG A 20 -14.13 29.32 12.95
C ARG A 20 -13.11 30.22 13.62
N HIS A 21 -12.67 29.81 14.79
CA HIS A 21 -11.66 30.59 15.52
C HIS A 21 -10.37 30.72 14.68
N GLY A 22 -9.81 31.91 14.62
CA GLY A 22 -8.63 32.20 13.82
C GLY A 22 -8.88 32.25 12.29
N SER A 23 -10.13 32.17 11.83
CA SER A 23 -10.47 32.30 10.42
C SER A 23 -10.84 33.76 10.05
N TRP A 24 -10.57 34.13 8.82
CA TRP A 24 -11.03 35.38 8.16
C TRP A 24 -12.29 35.14 7.32
N PHE A 25 -12.79 33.90 7.27
CA PHE A 25 -13.89 33.48 6.40
C PHE A 25 -15.05 32.94 7.25
N THR A 26 -16.23 32.91 6.66
CA THR A 26 -17.39 32.24 7.24
C THR A 26 -17.20 30.72 7.25
N ARG A 27 -17.97 30.02 8.07
CA ARG A 27 -17.99 28.53 8.08
C ARG A 27 -18.35 27.98 6.72
N ASP A 28 -19.42 28.48 6.11
CA ASP A 28 -19.90 28.02 4.81
C ASP A 28 -18.86 28.20 3.70
N PHE A 29 -18.10 29.28 3.74
CA PHE A 29 -17.01 29.51 2.80
C PHE A 29 -15.89 28.47 3.02
N GLU A 30 -15.48 28.22 4.25
CA GLU A 30 -14.46 27.24 4.55
C GLU A 30 -14.93 25.81 4.24
N ASP A 31 -16.19 25.48 4.52
CA ASP A 31 -16.78 24.17 4.19
C ASP A 31 -16.80 23.95 2.68
N THR A 32 -17.17 24.98 1.90
CA THR A 32 -17.09 24.95 0.44
C THR A 32 -15.65 24.73 -0.05
N VAL A 33 -14.67 25.46 0.49
CA VAL A 33 -13.25 25.30 0.17
C VAL A 33 -12.77 23.90 0.53
N GLY A 34 -13.14 23.38 1.72
CA GLY A 34 -12.80 22.03 2.16
C GLY A 34 -13.39 20.96 1.26
N TRP A 35 -14.67 21.08 0.94
CA TRP A 35 -15.36 20.16 0.02
C TRP A 35 -14.66 20.13 -1.35
N LEU A 36 -14.40 21.30 -1.93
CA LEU A 36 -13.70 21.42 -3.21
C LEU A 36 -12.29 20.85 -3.15
N ALA A 37 -11.55 21.07 -2.05
CA ALA A 37 -10.20 20.55 -1.88
C ALA A 37 -10.13 19.02 -1.87
N THR A 38 -11.21 18.33 -1.47
CA THR A 38 -11.31 16.87 -1.56
C THR A 38 -11.72 16.37 -2.96
N ALA A 39 -12.32 17.23 -3.78
CA ALA A 39 -12.91 16.86 -5.06
C ALA A 39 -12.06 17.27 -6.28
N THR A 40 -11.22 18.31 -6.15
CA THR A 40 -10.44 18.85 -7.26
C THR A 40 -9.03 19.28 -6.85
N SER A 41 -8.25 19.81 -7.81
CA SER A 41 -6.90 20.29 -7.53
C SER A 41 -6.94 21.59 -6.70
N LYS A 42 -5.93 21.73 -5.84
CA LYS A 42 -5.79 22.96 -5.04
C LYS A 42 -5.69 24.23 -5.89
N SER A 43 -5.10 24.15 -7.08
CA SER A 43 -5.05 25.27 -8.04
C SER A 43 -6.45 25.67 -8.50
N ALA A 44 -7.29 24.69 -8.88
CA ALA A 44 -8.67 24.96 -9.27
C ALA A 44 -9.49 25.57 -8.12
N VAL A 45 -9.26 25.10 -6.89
CA VAL A 45 -9.89 25.72 -5.70
C VAL A 45 -9.45 27.17 -5.52
N CYS A 46 -8.16 27.47 -5.69
CA CYS A 46 -7.65 28.84 -5.59
C CYS A 46 -8.29 29.76 -6.63
N GLU A 47 -8.42 29.29 -7.87
CA GLU A 47 -9.02 30.06 -8.97
C GLU A 47 -10.51 30.27 -8.73
N LEU A 48 -11.26 29.21 -8.45
CA LEU A 48 -12.71 29.26 -8.25
C LEU A 48 -13.11 30.11 -7.06
N MET A 49 -12.43 29.93 -5.93
CA MET A 49 -12.75 30.62 -4.68
C MET A 49 -12.01 31.96 -4.50
N ARG A 50 -11.14 32.31 -5.44
CA ARG A 50 -10.30 33.53 -5.42
C ARG A 50 -9.48 33.70 -4.14
N VAL A 51 -8.89 32.61 -3.67
CA VAL A 51 -8.06 32.56 -2.47
C VAL A 51 -6.65 32.09 -2.78
N GLY A 52 -5.71 32.49 -1.91
CA GLY A 52 -4.32 32.06 -2.05
C GLY A 52 -4.11 30.59 -1.70
N TRP A 53 -3.09 29.98 -2.26
CA TRP A 53 -2.69 28.59 -2.02
C TRP A 53 -2.51 28.25 -0.53
N ARG A 54 -1.92 29.18 0.26
CA ARG A 54 -1.75 29.00 1.71
C ARG A 54 -3.08 29.01 2.45
N THR A 55 -4.03 29.85 1.99
CA THR A 55 -5.37 29.94 2.56
C THR A 55 -6.11 28.61 2.46
N VAL A 56 -6.11 27.97 1.27
CA VAL A 56 -6.72 26.64 1.11
C VAL A 56 -6.09 25.62 2.07
N GLY A 57 -4.76 25.62 2.21
CA GLY A 57 -4.08 24.75 3.15
C GLY A 57 -4.48 25.00 4.62
N GLY A 58 -4.56 26.26 5.01
CA GLY A 58 -5.00 26.66 6.36
C GLY A 58 -6.46 26.28 6.65
N VAL A 59 -7.34 26.41 5.65
CA VAL A 59 -8.74 25.97 5.75
C VAL A 59 -8.81 24.45 5.98
N VAL A 60 -8.14 23.66 5.14
CA VAL A 60 -8.11 22.20 5.28
C VAL A 60 -7.61 21.77 6.66
N THR A 61 -6.54 22.40 7.16
CA THR A 61 -6.01 22.09 8.50
C THR A 61 -6.99 22.43 9.62
N ARG A 62 -7.69 23.58 9.55
CA ARG A 62 -8.68 23.97 10.56
C ARG A 62 -9.91 23.06 10.54
N LEU A 63 -10.42 22.74 9.36
CA LEU A 63 -11.52 21.79 9.19
C LEU A 63 -11.17 20.43 9.80
N GLN A 64 -10.00 19.91 9.46
CA GLN A 64 -9.55 18.63 10.01
C GLN A 64 -9.44 18.68 11.55
N ALA A 65 -8.87 19.74 12.10
CA ALA A 65 -8.75 19.90 13.54
C ALA A 65 -10.14 20.03 14.24
N GLU A 66 -11.11 20.69 13.61
CA GLU A 66 -12.48 20.76 14.12
C GLU A 66 -13.16 19.38 14.12
N ILE A 67 -13.05 18.63 13.00
CA ILE A 67 -13.55 17.25 12.90
C ILE A 67 -12.91 16.37 13.98
N ASP A 68 -11.60 16.47 14.16
CA ASP A 68 -10.86 15.71 15.19
C ASP A 68 -11.31 16.01 16.62
N SER A 69 -11.83 17.23 16.87
CA SER A 69 -12.36 17.63 18.18
C SER A 69 -13.81 17.21 18.44
N GLN A 70 -14.57 16.95 17.38
CA GLN A 70 -16.02 16.67 17.46
C GLN A 70 -16.34 15.20 17.22
N VAL A 71 -15.52 14.49 16.49
CA VAL A 71 -15.78 13.11 16.06
C VAL A 71 -14.81 12.16 16.74
N ASP A 72 -15.35 11.17 17.42
CA ASP A 72 -14.57 10.03 17.90
C ASP A 72 -14.41 9.00 16.77
N ARG A 73 -13.36 9.16 15.98
CA ARG A 73 -13.06 8.26 14.84
C ARG A 73 -12.64 6.84 15.25
N PHE A 74 -12.42 6.62 16.54
CA PHE A 74 -12.06 5.31 17.09
C PHE A 74 -13.25 4.58 17.74
N ALA A 75 -14.45 5.18 17.69
CA ALA A 75 -15.63 4.55 18.25
C ALA A 75 -15.92 3.22 17.57
N GLY A 76 -16.06 2.14 18.35
CA GLY A 76 -16.37 0.81 17.85
C GLY A 76 -15.25 0.12 17.05
N LEU A 77 -14.03 0.65 17.04
CA LEU A 77 -12.90 0.11 16.29
C LEU A 77 -12.50 -1.28 16.80
N ARG A 78 -12.52 -2.26 15.89
CA ARG A 78 -12.21 -3.68 16.19
C ARG A 78 -11.12 -4.27 15.28
N ARG A 79 -11.09 -3.86 14.03
CA ARG A 79 -10.21 -4.46 13.02
C ARG A 79 -9.44 -3.38 12.28
N ILE A 80 -8.12 -3.38 12.42
CA ILE A 80 -7.25 -2.36 11.82
C ILE A 80 -6.33 -2.94 10.77
N GLY A 81 -6.08 -2.14 9.76
CA GLY A 81 -5.06 -2.37 8.76
C GLY A 81 -3.92 -1.37 8.86
N ILE A 82 -2.69 -1.82 8.78
CA ILE A 82 -1.48 -1.01 8.91
C ILE A 82 -0.63 -1.19 7.68
N ASP A 83 -0.20 -0.08 7.07
CA ASP A 83 0.71 -0.10 5.91
C ASP A 83 1.56 1.17 5.84
N GLU A 84 2.51 1.18 4.93
CA GLU A 84 3.42 2.29 4.67
C GLU A 84 3.27 2.79 3.25
N ILE A 85 3.23 4.10 3.08
CA ILE A 85 3.20 4.72 1.77
C ILE A 85 4.37 5.69 1.59
N SER A 86 5.11 5.53 0.49
CA SER A 86 6.08 6.55 0.09
C SER A 86 5.34 7.74 -0.54
N TYR A 87 5.44 8.90 0.07
CA TYR A 87 4.79 10.13 -0.40
C TYR A 87 5.74 11.09 -1.13
N LYS A 88 7.06 10.86 -1.02
CA LYS A 88 8.08 11.69 -1.67
C LYS A 88 9.33 10.86 -2.00
N ARG A 89 10.07 11.27 -3.05
CA ARG A 89 11.37 10.67 -3.38
C ARG A 89 12.36 10.80 -2.21
N GLY A 90 13.33 9.89 -2.11
CA GLY A 90 14.33 9.88 -1.05
C GLY A 90 13.87 9.17 0.22
N HIS A 91 13.11 8.07 0.07
CA HIS A 91 12.68 7.20 1.18
C HIS A 91 11.88 7.93 2.27
N LYS A 92 10.99 8.85 1.87
CA LYS A 92 10.05 9.54 2.74
C LYS A 92 8.74 8.76 2.80
N TYR A 93 8.39 8.26 3.98
CA TYR A 93 7.22 7.40 4.20
C TYR A 93 6.24 8.01 5.17
N LEU A 94 4.96 7.68 5.00
CA LEU A 94 3.92 7.78 6.01
C LEU A 94 3.57 6.36 6.45
N THR A 95 3.41 6.15 7.75
CA THR A 95 2.68 5.01 8.31
C THR A 95 1.22 5.39 8.39
N ILE A 96 0.33 4.54 7.90
CA ILE A 96 -1.12 4.75 7.90
C ILE A 96 -1.83 3.62 8.64
N VAL A 97 -2.94 3.96 9.26
CA VAL A 97 -3.87 3.00 9.89
C VAL A 97 -5.27 3.25 9.34
N VAL A 98 -5.92 2.17 8.92
CA VAL A 98 -7.29 2.18 8.41
C VAL A 98 -8.18 1.26 9.22
N ASP A 99 -9.46 1.56 9.28
CA ASP A 99 -10.48 0.67 9.80
C ASP A 99 -10.92 -0.30 8.70
N HIS A 100 -10.89 -1.59 8.96
CA HIS A 100 -11.34 -2.60 8.02
C HIS A 100 -12.87 -2.67 7.88
N ASP A 101 -13.59 -2.21 8.87
CA ASP A 101 -15.04 -2.29 8.91
C ASP A 101 -15.69 -1.15 8.12
N THR A 102 -15.17 0.06 8.24
CA THR A 102 -15.68 1.27 7.57
C THR A 102 -14.92 1.64 6.30
N GLY A 103 -13.68 1.21 6.18
CA GLY A 103 -12.78 1.62 5.09
C GLY A 103 -12.14 2.99 5.29
N ASN A 104 -12.33 3.59 6.43
CA ASN A 104 -11.85 4.94 6.71
C ASN A 104 -10.37 4.96 7.10
N LEU A 105 -9.68 6.01 6.67
CA LEU A 105 -8.35 6.34 7.18
C LEU A 105 -8.49 6.90 8.59
N LEU A 106 -7.96 6.17 9.58
CA LEU A 106 -8.05 6.57 10.99
C LEU A 106 -6.91 7.48 11.42
N TRP A 107 -5.71 7.22 10.90
CA TRP A 107 -4.51 7.91 11.33
C TRP A 107 -3.40 7.80 10.28
N ALA A 108 -2.55 8.81 10.24
CA ALA A 108 -1.33 8.82 9.44
C ALA A 108 -0.25 9.65 10.14
N ALA A 109 1.00 9.20 10.06
CA ALA A 109 2.14 9.97 10.55
C ALA A 109 3.39 9.74 9.71
N VAL A 110 4.31 10.72 9.78
CA VAL A 110 5.61 10.63 9.11
C VAL A 110 6.49 9.64 9.85
N GLY A 111 7.03 8.68 9.12
CA GLY A 111 7.96 7.68 9.62
C GLY A 111 7.63 6.29 9.09
N ARG A 112 8.54 5.35 9.37
CA ARG A 112 8.46 3.94 9.00
C ARG A 112 9.22 3.11 10.03
N ASP A 113 8.80 3.23 11.27
CA ASP A 113 9.44 2.55 12.39
C ASP A 113 8.44 2.28 13.53
N LYS A 114 8.88 1.49 14.51
CA LYS A 114 8.08 1.14 15.68
C LYS A 114 7.62 2.38 16.44
N ALA A 115 8.52 3.33 16.67
CA ALA A 115 8.21 4.54 17.44
C ALA A 115 7.14 5.40 16.78
N THR A 116 7.07 5.39 15.44
CA THR A 116 6.00 6.05 14.69
C THR A 116 4.66 5.35 14.91
N LEU A 117 4.61 4.01 14.79
CA LEU A 117 3.36 3.26 14.98
C LEU A 117 2.89 3.28 16.44
N ASP A 118 3.80 3.25 17.40
CA ASP A 118 3.47 3.37 18.83
C ASP A 118 2.69 4.65 19.15
N LYS A 119 2.91 5.75 18.43
CA LYS A 119 2.12 7.01 18.59
C LYS A 119 0.65 6.78 18.31
N PHE A 120 0.30 5.93 17.35
CA PHE A 120 -1.08 5.56 17.09
C PHE A 120 -1.69 4.83 18.27
N PHE A 121 -1.02 3.82 18.82
CA PHE A 121 -1.53 3.04 19.93
C PHE A 121 -1.62 3.85 21.23
N VAL A 122 -0.66 4.75 21.48
CA VAL A 122 -0.73 5.72 22.59
C VAL A 122 -1.94 6.64 22.44
N LEU A 123 -2.20 7.14 21.22
CA LEU A 123 -3.38 7.97 20.93
C LEU A 123 -4.70 7.20 21.08
N LEU A 124 -4.72 5.91 20.68
CA LEU A 124 -5.89 5.05 20.82
C LEU A 124 -6.23 4.78 22.30
N GLY A 125 -5.21 4.66 23.14
CA GLY A 125 -5.34 4.35 24.56
C GLY A 125 -5.47 2.85 24.86
N SER A 126 -5.07 2.44 26.06
CA SER A 126 -5.00 1.03 26.47
C SER A 126 -6.33 0.29 26.42
N GLU A 127 -7.42 0.97 26.82
CA GLU A 127 -8.76 0.39 26.82
C GLU A 127 -9.19 0.00 25.42
N ARG A 128 -9.07 0.90 24.43
CA ARG A 128 -9.40 0.62 23.03
C ARG A 128 -8.42 -0.35 22.36
N CYS A 129 -7.14 -0.29 22.73
CA CYS A 129 -6.17 -1.29 22.29
C CYS A 129 -6.58 -2.71 22.69
N ALA A 130 -7.16 -2.91 23.88
CA ALA A 130 -7.68 -4.18 24.33
C ALA A 130 -8.91 -4.67 23.54
N GLU A 131 -9.63 -3.75 22.88
CA GLU A 131 -10.80 -4.07 22.06
C GLU A 131 -10.45 -4.46 20.62
N ILE A 132 -9.21 -4.22 20.16
CA ILE A 132 -8.78 -4.62 18.83
C ILE A 132 -8.71 -6.14 18.75
N THR A 133 -9.49 -6.70 17.86
CA THR A 133 -9.61 -8.16 17.65
C THR A 133 -8.68 -8.67 16.55
N HIS A 134 -8.50 -7.90 15.48
CA HIS A 134 -7.70 -8.30 14.32
C HIS A 134 -6.85 -7.15 13.80
N THR A 135 -5.67 -7.51 13.32
CA THR A 135 -4.77 -6.58 12.65
C THR A 135 -4.30 -7.20 11.33
N SER A 136 -4.31 -6.43 10.24
CA SER A 136 -3.64 -6.81 9.01
C SER A 136 -2.45 -5.89 8.75
N ALA A 137 -1.32 -6.48 8.38
CA ALA A 137 -0.10 -5.70 8.11
C ALA A 137 0.87 -6.48 7.22
N ASP A 138 1.88 -5.77 6.68
CA ASP A 138 3.07 -6.43 6.17
C ASP A 138 3.81 -7.17 7.31
N ALA A 139 4.52 -8.22 6.94
CA ALA A 139 5.32 -9.01 7.87
C ALA A 139 6.63 -8.30 8.30
N ALA A 140 6.59 -6.99 8.50
CA ALA A 140 7.71 -6.21 8.99
C ALA A 140 7.89 -6.44 10.51
N PRO A 141 9.11 -6.76 10.99
CA PRO A 141 9.32 -7.09 12.39
C PRO A 141 8.96 -5.98 13.37
N TRP A 142 9.12 -4.71 12.97
CA TRP A 142 8.80 -3.56 13.81
C TRP A 142 7.29 -3.35 13.98
N ILE A 143 6.48 -3.65 12.95
CA ILE A 143 5.02 -3.62 13.04
C ILE A 143 4.55 -4.73 14.00
N ALA A 144 5.06 -5.95 13.78
CA ALA A 144 4.72 -7.07 14.65
C ALA A 144 5.06 -6.81 16.12
N LYS A 145 6.23 -6.20 16.41
CA LYS A 145 6.61 -5.84 17.79
C LYS A 145 5.66 -4.82 18.39
N SER A 146 5.28 -3.77 17.66
CA SER A 146 4.36 -2.75 18.13
C SER A 146 2.98 -3.35 18.43
N ILE A 147 2.43 -4.17 17.52
CA ILE A 147 1.14 -4.85 17.74
C ILE A 147 1.17 -5.75 18.96
N ILE A 148 2.22 -6.58 19.15
CA ILE A 148 2.34 -7.48 20.28
C ILE A 148 2.40 -6.71 21.60
N GLU A 149 3.05 -5.56 21.62
CA GLU A 149 3.20 -4.73 22.82
C GLU A 149 1.90 -4.05 23.22
N HIS A 150 1.15 -3.51 22.26
CA HIS A 150 -0.04 -2.71 22.54
C HIS A 150 -1.37 -3.46 22.44
N CYS A 151 -1.44 -4.50 21.59
CA CYS A 151 -2.63 -5.31 21.34
C CYS A 151 -2.28 -6.81 21.33
N PRO A 152 -1.78 -7.38 22.44
CA PRO A 152 -1.30 -8.76 22.51
C PRO A 152 -2.39 -9.80 22.19
N GLN A 153 -3.65 -9.49 22.43
CA GLN A 153 -4.81 -10.34 22.16
C GLN A 153 -5.22 -10.34 20.68
N ALA A 154 -4.79 -9.37 19.90
CA ALA A 154 -5.25 -9.19 18.53
C ALA A 154 -4.69 -10.29 17.60
N VAL A 155 -5.57 -10.91 16.82
CA VAL A 155 -5.19 -11.87 15.79
C VAL A 155 -4.49 -11.13 14.65
N ARG A 156 -3.23 -11.47 14.40
CA ARG A 156 -2.45 -10.86 13.32
C ARG A 156 -2.67 -11.64 12.03
N CYS A 157 -3.14 -10.96 10.99
CA CYS A 157 -3.35 -11.51 9.66
C CYS A 157 -2.23 -11.01 8.73
N ALA A 158 -1.51 -11.94 8.10
CA ALA A 158 -0.52 -11.58 7.09
C ALA A 158 -1.22 -11.07 5.82
N ASP A 159 -0.67 -10.02 5.19
CA ASP A 159 -1.19 -9.58 3.91
C ASP A 159 -0.90 -10.61 2.79
N PRO A 160 -1.94 -11.18 2.15
CA PRO A 160 -1.79 -12.12 1.04
C PRO A 160 -0.94 -11.59 -0.11
N PHE A 161 -1.06 -10.28 -0.42
CA PHE A 161 -0.28 -9.66 -1.50
C PHE A 161 1.22 -9.72 -1.21
N HIS A 162 1.62 -9.38 0.00
CA HIS A 162 3.03 -9.44 0.42
C HIS A 162 3.56 -10.88 0.45
N VAL A 163 2.74 -11.86 0.84
CA VAL A 163 3.13 -13.27 0.81
C VAL A 163 3.35 -13.76 -0.64
N VAL A 164 2.47 -13.39 -1.57
CA VAL A 164 2.63 -13.70 -3.00
C VAL A 164 3.83 -12.94 -3.60
N ALA A 165 4.08 -11.70 -3.17
CA ALA A 165 5.27 -10.95 -3.59
C ALA A 165 6.57 -11.65 -3.20
N TRP A 166 6.63 -12.36 -2.07
CA TRP A 166 7.80 -13.19 -1.73
C TRP A 166 8.04 -14.30 -2.78
N ALA A 167 6.98 -14.93 -3.29
CA ALA A 167 7.11 -15.94 -4.36
C ALA A 167 7.55 -15.31 -5.69
N THR A 168 7.06 -14.10 -6.00
CA THR A 168 7.50 -13.34 -7.17
C THR A 168 8.99 -12.98 -7.08
N ASN A 169 9.47 -12.60 -5.91
CA ASN A 169 10.89 -12.32 -5.67
C ASN A 169 11.76 -13.59 -5.80
N ALA A 170 11.29 -14.73 -5.27
CA ALA A 170 11.98 -16.02 -5.41
C ALA A 170 12.04 -16.47 -6.88
N LEU A 171 10.98 -16.23 -7.65
CA LEU A 171 10.94 -16.48 -9.07
C LEU A 171 11.90 -15.57 -9.85
N ASP A 172 11.99 -14.29 -9.50
CA ASP A 172 12.93 -13.36 -10.14
C ASP A 172 14.39 -13.71 -9.81
N GLU A 173 14.68 -14.18 -8.61
CA GLU A 173 15.99 -14.72 -8.26
C GLU A 173 16.36 -15.88 -9.16
N LEU A 174 15.43 -16.84 -9.32
CA LEU A 174 15.61 -18.00 -10.21
C LEU A 174 15.81 -17.58 -11.67
N ARG A 175 15.00 -16.63 -12.18
CA ARG A 175 15.15 -16.08 -13.53
C ARG A 175 16.53 -15.44 -13.75
N ARG A 176 17.01 -14.67 -12.76
CA ARG A 176 18.36 -14.05 -12.84
C ARG A 176 19.46 -15.10 -12.86
N GLN A 177 19.31 -16.19 -12.10
CA GLN A 177 20.26 -17.32 -12.14
C GLN A 177 20.27 -17.95 -13.55
N ALA A 178 19.11 -18.34 -14.09
CA ALA A 178 19.00 -18.90 -15.42
C ALA A 178 19.57 -17.97 -16.52
N TRP A 179 19.28 -16.66 -16.41
CA TRP A 179 19.83 -15.67 -17.33
C TRP A 179 21.36 -15.55 -17.23
N ASN A 180 21.94 -15.56 -16.04
CA ASN A 180 23.38 -15.50 -15.83
C ASN A 180 24.09 -16.78 -16.35
N GLU A 181 23.46 -17.95 -16.20
CA GLU A 181 23.92 -19.21 -16.78
C GLU A 181 23.96 -19.10 -18.32
N ALA A 182 22.83 -18.73 -18.95
CA ALA A 182 22.75 -18.55 -20.39
C ALA A 182 23.74 -17.50 -20.94
N ARG A 183 24.02 -16.43 -20.18
CA ARG A 183 25.04 -15.44 -20.54
C ARG A 183 26.46 -15.99 -20.48
N ARG A 184 26.76 -16.89 -19.56
CA ARG A 184 28.06 -17.55 -19.51
C ARG A 184 28.26 -18.43 -20.72
N ASP A 185 27.24 -19.24 -21.05
CA ASP A 185 27.24 -20.10 -22.21
C ASP A 185 27.37 -19.29 -23.52
N ALA A 186 26.65 -18.16 -23.62
CA ALA A 186 26.76 -17.25 -24.77
C ALA A 186 28.16 -16.63 -24.99
N ARG A 187 28.99 -16.57 -23.95
CA ARG A 187 30.38 -16.07 -24.08
C ARG A 187 31.31 -17.08 -24.76
N THR A 188 30.96 -18.34 -24.72
CA THR A 188 31.72 -19.44 -25.39
C THR A 188 31.36 -19.59 -26.86
N GLU A 189 30.23 -18.99 -27.31
CA GLU A 189 29.82 -19.00 -28.70
C GLU A 189 30.72 -18.13 -29.58
N PRO A 190 30.96 -18.53 -30.85
CA PRO A 190 31.74 -17.75 -31.81
C PRO A 190 31.15 -16.33 -31.94
N LYS A 191 32.01 -15.31 -31.85
CA LYS A 191 31.57 -13.93 -32.06
C LYS A 191 31.32 -13.67 -33.54
N PRO A 192 30.25 -12.94 -33.90
CA PRO A 192 30.02 -12.54 -35.28
C PRO A 192 31.15 -11.65 -35.76
N LYS A 193 31.58 -11.81 -37.02
CA LYS A 193 32.53 -10.89 -37.67
C LYS A 193 31.92 -9.48 -37.67
N ARG A 194 32.78 -8.45 -37.50
CA ARG A 194 32.32 -7.05 -37.61
C ARG A 194 31.79 -6.79 -39.02
N GLY A 195 30.63 -6.18 -39.14
CA GLY A 195 29.98 -5.89 -40.42
C GLY A 195 28.53 -6.37 -40.46
N ARG A 196 27.87 -6.23 -41.64
CA ARG A 196 26.51 -6.75 -41.87
C ARG A 196 26.51 -8.27 -41.70
N PRO A 197 25.58 -8.86 -40.91
CA PRO A 197 25.50 -10.32 -40.77
C PRO A 197 25.38 -10.97 -42.17
N ALA A 198 26.24 -11.92 -42.46
CA ALA A 198 26.06 -12.77 -43.63
C ALA A 198 24.81 -13.66 -43.42
N GLY A 199 24.04 -13.94 -44.48
CA GLY A 199 22.84 -14.78 -44.37
C GLY A 199 23.10 -16.18 -43.79
N ASP A 200 24.36 -16.64 -43.85
CA ASP A 200 24.83 -17.94 -43.35
C ASP A 200 25.51 -17.86 -41.98
N ALA A 201 25.23 -16.83 -41.18
CA ALA A 201 25.82 -16.73 -39.83
C ALA A 201 25.37 -17.94 -38.99
N PRO A 202 26.32 -18.62 -38.28
CA PRO A 202 25.98 -19.78 -37.48
C PRO A 202 24.98 -19.41 -36.37
N PRO A 203 24.00 -20.29 -36.03
CA PRO A 203 23.04 -20.07 -35.01
C PRO A 203 23.74 -19.87 -33.66
N ARG A 204 23.23 -18.96 -32.87
CA ARG A 204 23.77 -18.62 -31.53
C ARG A 204 22.72 -18.89 -30.41
N PRO A 205 22.43 -20.17 -30.16
CA PRO A 205 21.33 -20.58 -29.32
C PRO A 205 21.46 -20.10 -27.87
N ALA A 206 22.67 -20.04 -27.31
CA ALA A 206 22.88 -19.54 -25.96
C ALA A 206 22.69 -18.02 -25.87
N THR A 207 23.11 -17.27 -26.90
CA THR A 207 22.86 -15.83 -27.00
C THR A 207 21.36 -15.53 -27.11
N GLU A 208 20.64 -16.24 -27.96
CA GLU A 208 19.18 -16.10 -28.12
C GLU A 208 18.43 -16.49 -26.85
N ARG A 209 18.86 -17.57 -26.18
CA ARG A 209 18.32 -17.95 -24.86
C ARG A 209 18.52 -16.87 -23.84
N ALA A 210 19.72 -16.28 -23.74
CA ALA A 210 20.01 -15.20 -22.80
C ALA A 210 19.14 -13.96 -23.06
N GLN A 211 18.96 -13.56 -24.34
CA GLN A 211 18.09 -12.45 -24.71
C GLN A 211 16.62 -12.73 -24.37
N SER A 212 16.16 -13.94 -24.66
CA SER A 212 14.80 -14.38 -24.37
C SER A 212 14.49 -14.41 -22.87
N LEU A 213 15.41 -14.91 -22.03
CA LEU A 213 15.28 -14.91 -20.56
C LEU A 213 15.30 -13.49 -19.98
N LYS A 214 16.09 -12.56 -20.55
CA LYS A 214 16.06 -11.16 -20.16
C LYS A 214 14.67 -10.56 -20.37
N GLY A 215 14.03 -10.82 -21.50
CA GLY A 215 12.70 -10.34 -21.85
C GLY A 215 11.53 -11.07 -21.17
N ALA A 216 11.77 -12.18 -20.45
CA ALA A 216 10.72 -13.01 -19.87
C ALA A 216 10.14 -12.44 -18.54
N ARG A 217 10.74 -11.40 -17.95
CA ARG A 217 10.39 -10.86 -16.63
C ARG A 217 8.89 -10.64 -16.47
N TYR A 218 8.28 -9.88 -17.36
CA TYR A 218 6.87 -9.53 -17.25
C TYR A 218 5.92 -10.70 -17.54
N ALA A 219 6.31 -11.65 -18.38
CA ALA A 219 5.56 -12.88 -18.59
C ALA A 219 5.51 -13.77 -17.34
N LEU A 220 6.58 -13.76 -16.53
CA LEU A 220 6.67 -14.51 -15.28
C LEU A 220 6.00 -13.78 -14.09
N TRP A 221 6.00 -12.45 -14.09
CA TRP A 221 5.49 -11.66 -12.96
C TRP A 221 4.00 -11.43 -12.99
N LYS A 222 3.43 -11.19 -14.21
CA LYS A 222 2.00 -10.95 -14.35
C LYS A 222 1.19 -12.19 -14.00
N ASN A 223 -0.04 -11.95 -13.59
CA ASN A 223 -1.02 -13.00 -13.42
C ASN A 223 -1.42 -13.58 -14.78
N PRO A 224 -1.73 -14.89 -14.88
CA PRO A 224 -2.07 -15.56 -16.15
C PRO A 224 -3.17 -14.85 -16.93
N GLU A 225 -4.20 -14.38 -16.25
CA GLU A 225 -5.36 -13.66 -16.83
C GLU A 225 -4.99 -12.30 -17.48
N ASN A 226 -3.84 -11.73 -17.10
CA ASN A 226 -3.38 -10.42 -17.58
C ASN A 226 -2.25 -10.52 -18.62
N LEU A 227 -1.92 -11.74 -19.07
CA LEU A 227 -0.86 -11.95 -20.06
C LEU A 227 -1.35 -11.58 -21.47
N THR A 228 -0.55 -10.79 -22.18
CA THR A 228 -0.74 -10.59 -23.62
C THR A 228 -0.38 -11.83 -24.39
N VAL A 229 -0.86 -11.98 -25.64
CA VAL A 229 -0.52 -13.10 -26.52
C VAL A 229 1.00 -13.31 -26.62
N HIS A 230 1.75 -12.22 -26.78
CA HIS A 230 3.23 -12.29 -26.83
C HIS A 230 3.82 -12.82 -25.50
N GLN A 231 3.26 -12.45 -24.35
CA GLN A 231 3.73 -12.91 -23.04
C GLN A 231 3.35 -14.38 -22.81
N GLN A 232 2.20 -14.82 -23.29
CA GLN A 232 1.80 -16.25 -23.28
C GLN A 232 2.75 -17.09 -24.12
N ALA A 233 3.07 -16.65 -25.35
CA ALA A 233 4.06 -17.32 -26.20
C ALA A 233 5.44 -17.38 -25.54
N LYS A 234 5.85 -16.30 -24.86
CA LYS A 234 7.11 -16.27 -24.10
C LYS A 234 7.10 -17.26 -22.94
N LEU A 235 5.99 -17.38 -22.20
CA LEU A 235 5.84 -18.34 -21.11
C LEU A 235 5.86 -19.78 -21.63
N ALA A 236 5.19 -20.06 -22.76
CA ALA A 236 5.23 -21.35 -23.42
C ALA A 236 6.66 -21.72 -23.89
N TRP A 237 7.41 -20.73 -24.37
CA TRP A 237 8.82 -20.91 -24.70
C TRP A 237 9.64 -21.27 -23.45
N VAL A 238 9.45 -20.56 -22.32
CA VAL A 238 10.12 -20.87 -21.04
C VAL A 238 9.79 -22.29 -20.59
N ALA A 239 8.54 -22.73 -20.73
CA ALA A 239 8.13 -24.09 -20.34
C ALA A 239 8.92 -25.18 -21.10
N LYS A 240 9.24 -24.94 -22.38
CA LYS A 240 10.00 -25.86 -23.22
C LYS A 240 11.51 -25.80 -22.99
N THR A 241 12.07 -24.61 -22.78
CA THR A 241 13.51 -24.37 -22.76
C THR A 241 14.15 -24.33 -21.38
N ASP A 242 13.35 -24.04 -20.35
CA ASP A 242 13.81 -23.99 -18.96
C ASP A 242 12.75 -24.54 -17.99
N PRO A 243 12.61 -25.89 -17.92
CA PRO A 243 11.62 -26.54 -17.05
C PRO A 243 11.76 -26.16 -15.57
N ARG A 244 12.97 -25.83 -15.11
CA ARG A 244 13.24 -25.39 -13.74
C ARG A 244 12.61 -24.02 -13.48
N LEU A 245 12.79 -23.07 -14.39
CA LEU A 245 12.19 -21.74 -14.30
C LEU A 245 10.66 -21.80 -14.42
N HIS A 246 10.14 -22.64 -15.32
CA HIS A 246 8.69 -22.86 -15.44
C HIS A 246 8.10 -23.46 -14.19
N ARG A 247 8.78 -24.41 -13.53
CA ARG A 247 8.36 -24.95 -12.22
C ARG A 247 8.30 -23.86 -11.17
N GLY A 248 9.25 -22.92 -11.14
CA GLY A 248 9.23 -21.76 -10.27
C GLY A 248 8.01 -20.88 -10.53
N TYR A 249 7.65 -20.65 -11.79
CA TYR A 249 6.43 -19.95 -12.17
C TYR A 249 5.17 -20.65 -11.63
N LEU A 250 5.06 -21.96 -11.80
CA LEU A 250 3.93 -22.74 -11.30
C LEU A 250 3.85 -22.70 -9.75
N LEU A 251 4.98 -22.71 -9.05
CA LEU A 251 5.03 -22.53 -7.60
C LEU A 251 4.52 -21.15 -7.17
N LYS A 252 4.86 -20.08 -7.91
CA LYS A 252 4.33 -18.73 -7.64
C LYS A 252 2.81 -18.70 -7.83
N GLU A 253 2.31 -19.22 -8.94
CA GLU A 253 0.86 -19.26 -9.22
C GLU A 253 0.13 -20.17 -8.24
N GLY A 254 0.71 -21.31 -7.86
CA GLY A 254 0.13 -22.18 -6.83
C GLY A 254 -0.02 -21.49 -5.48
N LEU A 255 0.96 -20.68 -5.06
CA LEU A 255 0.81 -19.89 -3.83
C LEU A 255 -0.26 -18.81 -3.98
N ARG A 256 -0.36 -18.13 -5.13
CA ARG A 256 -1.42 -17.16 -5.39
C ARG A 256 -2.81 -17.83 -5.32
N PHE A 257 -2.92 -19.03 -5.86
CA PHE A 257 -4.16 -19.81 -5.84
C PHE A 257 -4.59 -20.20 -4.42
N VAL A 258 -3.66 -20.49 -3.50
CA VAL A 258 -3.96 -20.76 -2.09
C VAL A 258 -4.82 -19.66 -1.48
N PHE A 259 -4.51 -18.39 -1.76
CA PHE A 259 -5.25 -17.24 -1.23
C PHE A 259 -6.60 -16.99 -1.92
N GLN A 260 -6.91 -17.66 -3.02
CA GLN A 260 -8.26 -17.66 -3.63
C GLN A 260 -9.20 -18.65 -2.90
N ILE A 261 -8.63 -19.66 -2.26
CA ILE A 261 -9.33 -20.65 -1.45
C ILE A 261 -9.40 -20.13 -0.02
N LYS A 262 -10.56 -20.19 0.62
CA LYS A 262 -10.77 -19.64 1.97
C LYS A 262 -10.93 -20.74 3.01
N GLY A 263 -10.76 -20.38 4.28
CA GLY A 263 -10.96 -21.27 5.42
C GLY A 263 -10.03 -22.49 5.42
N ASP A 264 -10.51 -23.60 5.95
CA ASP A 264 -9.71 -24.83 6.12
C ASP A 264 -9.23 -25.43 4.79
N ALA A 265 -10.02 -25.30 3.73
CA ALA A 265 -9.60 -25.73 2.39
C ALA A 265 -8.38 -24.94 1.91
N GLY A 266 -8.29 -23.64 2.25
CA GLY A 266 -7.13 -22.79 1.99
C GLY A 266 -5.91 -23.23 2.79
N LYS A 267 -6.09 -23.55 4.10
CA LYS A 267 -5.01 -24.07 4.96
C LYS A 267 -4.47 -25.40 4.41
N GLN A 268 -5.34 -26.31 3.98
CA GLN A 268 -4.94 -27.57 3.35
C GLN A 268 -4.21 -27.35 2.02
N ALA A 269 -4.67 -26.39 1.20
CA ALA A 269 -3.99 -26.02 -0.04
C ALA A 269 -2.58 -25.47 0.23
N LEU A 270 -2.43 -24.69 1.30
CA LEU A 270 -1.13 -24.20 1.76
C LEU A 270 -0.20 -25.35 2.20
N ASP A 271 -0.71 -26.37 2.89
CA ASP A 271 0.07 -27.54 3.28
C ASP A 271 0.58 -28.31 2.07
N ARG A 272 -0.29 -28.55 1.08
CA ARG A 272 0.11 -29.16 -0.20
C ARG A 272 1.18 -28.34 -0.93
N TRP A 273 1.01 -27.02 -0.95
CA TRP A 273 1.98 -26.13 -1.56
C TRP A 273 3.32 -26.17 -0.82
N LEU A 274 3.33 -26.16 0.51
CA LEU A 274 4.55 -26.26 1.34
C LEU A 274 5.30 -27.59 1.09
N ALA A 275 4.57 -28.70 0.98
CA ALA A 275 5.14 -29.99 0.64
C ALA A 275 5.78 -29.98 -0.76
N TRP A 276 5.13 -29.35 -1.76
CA TRP A 276 5.68 -29.19 -3.09
C TRP A 276 6.91 -28.27 -3.09
N ALA A 277 6.87 -27.12 -2.45
CA ALA A 277 7.97 -26.16 -2.37
C ALA A 277 9.23 -26.80 -1.75
N GLN A 278 9.09 -27.66 -0.75
CA GLN A 278 10.22 -28.37 -0.14
C GLN A 278 10.89 -29.37 -1.08
N ARG A 279 10.10 -30.06 -1.92
CA ARG A 279 10.60 -31.11 -2.83
C ARG A 279 10.98 -30.58 -4.21
N CYS A 280 10.78 -29.29 -4.49
CA CYS A 280 10.95 -28.71 -5.85
C CYS A 280 12.42 -28.62 -6.30
N ARG A 281 13.40 -28.79 -5.41
CA ARG A 281 14.84 -28.66 -5.68
C ARG A 281 15.26 -27.28 -6.22
N ILE A 282 14.47 -26.22 -5.90
CA ILE A 282 14.80 -24.82 -6.23
C ILE A 282 15.10 -24.09 -4.90
N PRO A 283 16.38 -23.76 -4.62
CA PRO A 283 16.79 -23.21 -3.32
C PRO A 283 15.98 -21.99 -2.88
N ALA A 284 15.66 -21.06 -3.79
CA ALA A 284 14.87 -19.87 -3.50
C ALA A 284 13.46 -20.23 -2.99
N PHE A 285 12.80 -21.23 -3.57
CA PHE A 285 11.46 -21.67 -3.14
C PHE A 285 11.51 -22.54 -1.88
N VAL A 286 12.56 -23.32 -1.68
CA VAL A 286 12.78 -24.05 -0.41
C VAL A 286 12.95 -23.05 0.75
N LYS A 287 13.74 -21.98 0.55
CA LYS A 287 13.90 -20.88 1.50
C LYS A 287 12.57 -20.16 1.77
N LEU A 288 11.78 -19.90 0.71
CA LEU A 288 10.46 -19.33 0.82
C LEU A 288 9.51 -20.22 1.64
N GLY A 289 9.49 -21.52 1.41
CA GLY A 289 8.68 -22.46 2.20
C GLY A 289 9.01 -22.42 3.69
N ARG A 290 10.30 -22.30 4.05
CA ARG A 290 10.72 -22.09 5.46
C ARG A 290 10.24 -20.74 6.00
N LYS A 291 10.27 -19.67 5.21
CA LYS A 291 9.74 -18.37 5.60
C LYS A 291 8.23 -18.43 5.84
N ILE A 292 7.46 -19.03 4.94
CA ILE A 292 6.00 -19.19 5.08
C ILE A 292 5.66 -20.00 6.34
N ARG A 293 6.41 -21.05 6.67
CA ARG A 293 6.20 -21.82 7.92
C ARG A 293 6.39 -20.97 9.17
N ARG A 294 7.36 -20.04 9.18
CA ARG A 294 7.57 -19.14 10.32
C ARG A 294 6.40 -18.17 10.52
N HIS A 295 5.72 -17.79 9.44
CA HIS A 295 4.55 -16.91 9.46
C HIS A 295 3.24 -17.68 9.29
N ARG A 296 3.24 -18.98 9.65
CA ARG A 296 2.09 -19.85 9.40
C ARG A 296 0.84 -19.37 10.11
N ALA A 297 0.94 -18.97 11.37
CA ALA A 297 -0.18 -18.52 12.17
C ALA A 297 -0.87 -17.30 11.57
N GLU A 298 -0.09 -16.30 11.15
CA GLU A 298 -0.59 -15.07 10.52
C GLU A 298 -1.21 -15.33 9.13
N ILE A 299 -0.66 -16.29 8.38
CA ILE A 299 -1.20 -16.66 7.06
C ILE A 299 -2.49 -17.46 7.21
N ASP A 300 -2.57 -18.40 8.15
CA ASP A 300 -3.78 -19.16 8.45
C ASP A 300 -4.90 -18.25 8.94
N ALA A 301 -4.58 -17.26 9.78
CA ALA A 301 -5.52 -16.23 10.20
C ALA A 301 -6.05 -15.40 9.01
N ALA A 302 -5.19 -15.04 8.06
CA ALA A 302 -5.62 -14.33 6.86
C ALA A 302 -6.56 -15.17 5.97
N LEU A 303 -6.33 -16.48 5.86
CA LEU A 303 -7.20 -17.40 5.13
C LEU A 303 -8.55 -17.57 5.83
N GLU A 304 -8.58 -17.60 7.15
CA GLU A 304 -9.78 -17.78 7.97
C GLU A 304 -10.65 -16.52 8.01
N HIS A 305 -10.06 -15.39 8.40
CA HIS A 305 -10.79 -14.14 8.64
C HIS A 305 -11.01 -13.30 7.38
N ARG A 306 -10.44 -13.70 6.23
CA ARG A 306 -10.57 -13.01 4.94
C ARG A 306 -10.11 -11.55 4.96
N LEU A 307 -9.29 -11.17 5.93
CA LEU A 307 -8.68 -9.85 5.98
C LEU A 307 -7.56 -9.77 4.96
N SER A 308 -7.66 -8.82 4.05
CA SER A 308 -6.63 -8.50 3.06
C SER A 308 -6.32 -7.02 3.10
N ASN A 309 -5.10 -6.65 2.73
CA ASN A 309 -4.73 -5.25 2.63
C ASN A 309 -5.28 -4.54 1.37
N ALA A 310 -6.19 -5.17 0.59
CA ALA A 310 -6.77 -4.56 -0.60
C ALA A 310 -7.42 -3.20 -0.32
N LEU A 311 -8.07 -3.06 0.85
CA LEU A 311 -8.63 -1.80 1.32
C LEU A 311 -7.53 -0.76 1.55
N ILE A 312 -6.44 -1.15 2.20
CA ILE A 312 -5.29 -0.30 2.48
C ILE A 312 -4.59 0.09 1.18
N GLU A 313 -4.43 -0.84 0.24
CA GLU A 313 -3.89 -0.55 -1.10
C GLU A 313 -4.75 0.46 -1.86
N SER A 314 -6.09 0.35 -1.76
CA SER A 314 -7.03 1.33 -2.29
C SER A 314 -6.79 2.70 -1.65
N THR A 315 -6.68 2.76 -0.32
CA THR A 315 -6.38 3.98 0.44
C THR A 315 -5.02 4.57 0.04
N ASN A 316 -3.98 3.75 -0.08
CA ASN A 316 -2.67 4.14 -0.58
C ASN A 316 -2.75 4.72 -2.01
N THR A 317 -3.55 4.11 -2.87
CA THR A 317 -3.76 4.61 -4.23
C THR A 317 -4.46 5.97 -4.24
N LYS A 318 -5.48 6.17 -3.41
CA LYS A 318 -6.16 7.46 -3.24
C LYS A 318 -5.19 8.53 -2.71
N ILE A 319 -4.36 8.23 -1.72
CA ILE A 319 -3.33 9.17 -1.21
C ILE A 319 -2.32 9.53 -2.31
N ARG A 320 -1.90 8.56 -3.15
CA ARG A 320 -1.03 8.85 -4.31
C ARG A 320 -1.72 9.73 -5.33
N VAL A 321 -3.02 9.54 -5.58
CA VAL A 321 -3.82 10.41 -6.49
C VAL A 321 -3.88 11.82 -5.93
N ILE A 322 -4.21 12.00 -4.64
CA ILE A 322 -4.18 13.30 -3.94
C ILE A 322 -2.82 13.98 -4.13
N THR A 323 -1.73 13.23 -3.92
CA THR A 323 -0.37 13.76 -4.06
C THR A 323 -0.06 14.18 -5.50
N ARG A 324 -0.53 13.43 -6.50
CA ARG A 324 -0.31 13.72 -7.93
C ARG A 324 -1.12 14.93 -8.40
N ILE A 325 -2.39 15.02 -8.01
CA ILE A 325 -3.27 16.15 -8.34
C ILE A 325 -2.72 17.45 -7.74
N ALA A 326 -2.09 17.39 -6.58
CA ALA A 326 -1.47 18.53 -5.92
C ALA A 326 -0.04 18.81 -6.43
N TYR A 327 0.48 18.08 -7.41
CA TYR A 327 1.88 18.15 -7.83
C TYR A 327 2.90 17.99 -6.69
N GLY A 328 2.51 17.28 -5.64
CA GLY A 328 3.27 17.06 -4.42
C GLY A 328 2.91 18.02 -3.28
N PHE A 329 3.45 17.74 -2.11
CA PHE A 329 3.26 18.54 -0.91
C PHE A 329 4.59 19.01 -0.35
N LYS A 330 4.68 20.29 0.06
CA LYS A 330 5.87 20.81 0.74
C LYS A 330 5.99 20.23 2.14
N SER A 331 4.88 20.15 2.86
CA SER A 331 4.78 19.62 4.22
C SER A 331 3.96 18.33 4.24
N PRO A 332 4.43 17.30 4.95
CA PRO A 332 3.67 16.06 5.11
C PRO A 332 2.39 16.26 5.92
N GLU A 333 2.36 17.22 6.85
CA GLU A 333 1.20 17.55 7.66
C GLU A 333 0.02 18.04 6.78
N ALA A 334 0.32 18.85 5.76
CA ALA A 334 -0.69 19.30 4.80
C ALA A 334 -1.24 18.13 3.95
N LEU A 335 -0.40 17.15 3.60
CA LEU A 335 -0.85 15.93 2.95
C LEU A 335 -1.73 15.09 3.89
N ILE A 336 -1.30 14.90 5.13
CA ILE A 336 -2.03 14.13 6.13
C ILE A 336 -3.40 14.77 6.38
N ALA A 337 -3.47 16.08 6.61
CA ALA A 337 -4.73 16.78 6.82
C ALA A 337 -5.70 16.60 5.64
N LEU A 338 -5.22 16.74 4.39
CA LEU A 338 -6.08 16.55 3.23
C LEU A 338 -6.46 15.08 3.03
N ALA A 339 -5.56 14.13 3.30
CA ALA A 339 -5.87 12.70 3.24
C ALA A 339 -6.91 12.31 4.29
N MET A 340 -6.77 12.79 5.52
CA MET A 340 -7.74 12.59 6.61
C MET A 340 -9.11 13.19 6.25
N LEU A 341 -9.15 14.42 5.74
CA LEU A 341 -10.40 15.06 5.30
C LEU A 341 -11.09 14.31 4.17
N SER A 342 -10.29 13.74 3.24
CA SER A 342 -10.81 13.04 2.06
C SER A 342 -11.21 11.59 2.31
N LEU A 343 -10.55 10.92 3.25
CA LEU A 343 -10.62 9.47 3.43
C LEU A 343 -10.99 9.04 4.85
N GLY A 344 -11.10 9.99 5.79
CA GLY A 344 -11.42 9.72 7.20
C GLY A 344 -12.92 9.56 7.51
N GLY A 345 -13.78 9.54 6.48
CA GLY A 345 -15.23 9.35 6.65
C GLY A 345 -16.02 10.60 7.01
N HIS A 346 -15.36 11.72 7.28
CA HIS A 346 -16.00 12.97 7.74
C HIS A 346 -15.58 14.14 6.86
N ARG A 347 -16.19 14.22 5.68
CA ARG A 347 -15.99 15.36 4.77
C ARG A 347 -17.01 16.45 5.12
N PRO A 348 -16.65 17.76 5.07
CA PRO A 348 -17.62 18.83 5.22
C PRO A 348 -18.70 18.74 4.14
N ASP A 349 -19.94 19.06 4.54
CA ASP A 349 -21.06 19.17 3.62
C ASP A 349 -20.90 20.40 2.72
N LEU A 350 -21.45 20.33 1.53
CA LEU A 350 -21.51 21.50 0.66
C LEU A 350 -22.68 22.39 1.13
N PRO A 351 -22.40 23.62 1.63
CA PRO A 351 -23.44 24.51 2.13
C PRO A 351 -24.56 24.75 1.10
N GLY A 352 -25.81 24.79 1.55
CA GLY A 352 -26.97 24.99 0.71
C GLY A 352 -27.43 23.79 -0.11
N ARG A 353 -26.82 22.62 0.07
CA ARG A 353 -27.27 21.36 -0.53
C ARG A 353 -27.52 20.32 0.55
N THR A 354 -28.77 20.06 0.86
CA THR A 354 -29.18 18.87 1.61
C THR A 354 -28.97 17.66 0.71
N ILE A 355 -28.03 16.79 1.04
CA ILE A 355 -27.97 15.46 0.42
C ILE A 355 -29.13 14.70 1.04
N ALA A 356 -30.16 14.38 0.23
CA ALA A 356 -31.17 13.44 0.65
C ALA A 356 -30.47 12.12 0.98
N ALA A 357 -30.68 11.63 2.20
CA ALA A 357 -30.10 10.37 2.71
C ALA A 357 -30.62 9.18 1.93
#